data_0f38d5420d74564661fd23515f8ed621
#
_entry.id   0f38d5420d74564661fd23515f8ed621
#
_cell.length_a   1.000
_cell.length_b   1.000
_cell.length_c   1.000
_cell.angle_alpha   90.00
_cell.angle_beta   90.00
_cell.angle_gamma   90.00
#
_symmetry.space_group_name_H-M   'P 1'
#
loop_
_entity.id
_entity.type
_entity.pdbx_description
1 polymer ?
#
loop_
_entity_poly.entity_id
_entity_poly.type
_entity_poly.pdbx_seq_one_letter_code
_entity_poly.pdbx_strand_id
1 'polypeptide(L)'
;MERRQFLTTGAALTAGTALPARPAAAATGRLPDHRPPARASTVAVLRRVADHWIGAHPDPGDNRWARATFFSGLMALHRLTREPRYLAHARGWAEKHGYGLHNGVATRHADDHCAGQVYLDLYALGPAPDQAKIAAIEESVRRMVETSAQRHDDWWWDDALHMAMPPFARLGALRDDRSYWDAMHALYTHTKSAEGGPGLHDRATGLWYRDKRFLPGGIASPDGKPVLWSRGNGWVAGAYAKVLAVLPDTFAPVAGYRRAFAGQLAALRSVQRPDGFWNVNLADPGQLPGPETSGTALFTFAMAYAVRTGVVPSGLYRSVAARAWNAMVTTAVHPDGFLGYVQSTGDRPESGQPVTYDSTADFGVGGFLLAGTEMAALGG
;
A
#
# COMPACT_ATOMS: atom_id res chain seq x y z
N MET A 1 3.82 24.77 64.55
CA MET A 1 4.53 23.48 64.59
C MET A 1 3.53 22.38 64.52
N GLU A 2 3.26 21.87 63.40
CA GLU A 2 2.48 20.63 63.24
C GLU A 2 3.01 19.88 62.02
N ARG A 3 3.50 18.67 62.27
CA ARG A 3 4.00 17.73 61.27
C ARG A 3 2.81 16.98 60.73
N ARG A 4 2.53 17.12 59.42
CA ARG A 4 1.62 16.23 58.70
C ARG A 4 2.38 15.02 58.15
N GLN A 5 2.00 13.85 58.62
CA GLN A 5 2.43 12.55 58.13
C GLN A 5 1.79 12.27 56.77
N PHE A 6 2.58 11.91 55.76
CA PHE A 6 2.10 11.35 54.50
C PHE A 6 2.01 9.84 54.64
N LEU A 7 0.79 9.33 54.52
CA LEU A 7 0.50 7.92 54.37
C LEU A 7 0.80 7.49 52.89
N THR A 8 1.76 6.60 52.74
CA THR A 8 2.07 5.91 51.49
C THR A 8 1.12 4.72 51.34
N THR A 9 0.16 4.81 50.41
CA THR A 9 -0.63 3.68 49.96
C THR A 9 0.16 2.91 48.90
N GLY A 10 0.60 1.71 49.27
CA GLY A 10 1.26 0.79 48.35
C GLY A 10 0.23 0.21 47.38
N ALA A 11 0.44 0.44 46.07
CA ALA A 11 -0.30 -0.26 44.99
C ALA A 11 0.38 -1.62 44.75
N ALA A 12 -0.35 -2.68 44.97
CA ALA A 12 0.08 -4.03 44.64
C ALA A 12 0.07 -4.20 43.12
N LEU A 13 1.26 -4.41 42.54
CA LEU A 13 1.44 -4.83 41.15
C LEU A 13 1.01 -6.30 41.05
N THR A 14 -0.11 -6.55 40.42
CA THR A 14 -0.49 -7.89 39.95
C THR A 14 0.39 -8.26 38.76
N ALA A 15 1.27 -9.21 38.95
CA ALA A 15 2.05 -9.82 37.87
C ALA A 15 1.11 -10.57 36.93
N GLY A 16 0.81 -9.98 35.78
CA GLY A 16 0.15 -10.66 34.68
C GLY A 16 1.11 -11.72 34.12
N THR A 17 0.75 -12.99 34.23
CA THR A 17 1.46 -14.10 33.55
C THR A 17 1.34 -13.92 32.06
N ALA A 18 2.44 -13.48 31.42
CA ALA A 18 2.57 -13.50 29.96
C ALA A 18 2.48 -14.96 29.49
N LEU A 19 1.47 -15.28 28.69
CA LEU A 19 1.40 -16.55 27.97
C LEU A 19 2.63 -16.65 27.06
N PRO A 20 3.30 -17.81 27.03
CA PRO A 20 4.46 -17.97 26.13
C PRO A 20 4.00 -17.84 24.68
N ALA A 21 4.70 -17.00 23.91
CA ALA A 21 4.50 -16.88 22.47
C ALA A 21 4.60 -18.27 21.84
N ARG A 22 3.55 -18.64 21.13
CA ARG A 22 3.53 -19.92 20.39
C ARG A 22 4.68 -19.86 19.38
N PRO A 23 5.57 -20.88 19.34
CA PRO A 23 6.65 -20.89 18.37
C PRO A 23 6.04 -20.85 16.96
N ALA A 24 6.58 -19.97 16.10
CA ALA A 24 6.25 -19.95 14.69
C ALA A 24 6.30 -21.36 14.15
N ALA A 25 5.22 -21.83 13.53
CA ALA A 25 5.21 -23.13 12.87
C ALA A 25 6.40 -23.13 11.92
N ALA A 26 7.35 -24.05 12.14
CA ALA A 26 8.52 -24.19 11.29
C ALA A 26 8.03 -24.35 9.87
N ALA A 27 8.36 -23.37 9.00
CA ALA A 27 8.01 -23.43 7.59
C ALA A 27 8.51 -24.78 7.08
N THR A 28 7.60 -25.64 6.64
CA THR A 28 7.94 -26.89 6.00
C THR A 28 8.89 -26.53 4.88
N GLY A 29 10.12 -27.06 4.87
CA GLY A 29 11.24 -26.62 4.01
C GLY A 29 11.04 -26.80 2.50
N ARG A 30 9.79 -26.75 2.04
CA ARG A 30 9.41 -26.74 0.63
C ARG A 30 9.25 -25.29 0.17
N LEU A 31 10.03 -24.91 -0.84
CA LEU A 31 9.90 -23.61 -1.48
C LEU A 31 8.48 -23.42 -2.03
N PRO A 32 7.93 -22.18 -1.97
CA PRO A 32 6.61 -21.89 -2.52
C PRO A 32 6.52 -22.23 -4.01
N ASP A 33 5.35 -22.70 -4.45
CA ASP A 33 5.10 -22.99 -5.86
C ASP A 33 5.25 -21.71 -6.70
N HIS A 34 5.91 -21.84 -7.85
CA HIS A 34 6.13 -20.76 -8.82
C HIS A 34 4.97 -20.58 -9.81
N ARG A 35 3.95 -21.42 -9.72
CA ARG A 35 2.79 -21.35 -10.61
C ARG A 35 1.71 -20.49 -9.99
N PRO A 36 1.06 -19.62 -10.78
CA PRO A 36 -0.14 -18.94 -10.30
C PRO A 36 -1.18 -19.99 -9.91
N PRO A 37 -1.84 -19.83 -8.74
CA PRO A 37 -2.92 -20.72 -8.36
C PRO A 37 -4.14 -20.51 -9.27
N ALA A 38 -5.03 -21.49 -9.31
CA ALA A 38 -6.28 -21.35 -10.02
C ALA A 38 -7.09 -20.14 -9.49
N ARG A 39 -7.75 -19.40 -10.39
CA ARG A 39 -8.57 -18.25 -10.05
C ARG A 39 -9.54 -18.53 -8.90
N ALA A 40 -10.24 -19.66 -8.93
CA ALA A 40 -11.20 -20.03 -7.88
C ALA A 40 -10.55 -20.14 -6.50
N SER A 41 -9.36 -20.74 -6.40
CA SER A 41 -8.60 -20.86 -5.14
C SER A 41 -8.17 -19.49 -4.62
N THR A 42 -7.69 -18.62 -5.50
CA THR A 42 -7.32 -17.24 -5.14
C THR A 42 -8.53 -16.48 -4.60
N VAL A 43 -9.68 -16.52 -5.29
CA VAL A 43 -10.91 -15.86 -4.87
C VAL A 43 -11.39 -16.39 -3.51
N ALA A 44 -11.30 -17.69 -3.26
CA ALA A 44 -11.68 -18.27 -1.96
C ALA A 44 -10.84 -17.71 -0.80
N VAL A 45 -9.53 -17.57 -1.01
CA VAL A 45 -8.63 -16.94 0.00
C VAL A 45 -8.97 -15.47 0.21
N LEU A 46 -9.18 -14.71 -0.86
CA LEU A 46 -9.54 -13.28 -0.77
C LEU A 46 -10.83 -13.07 0.01
N ARG A 47 -11.86 -13.89 -0.24
CA ARG A 47 -13.13 -13.86 0.51
C ARG A 47 -12.90 -14.10 1.99
N ARG A 48 -12.17 -15.16 2.33
CA ARG A 48 -11.89 -15.52 3.73
C ARG A 48 -11.17 -14.39 4.47
N VAL A 49 -10.17 -13.77 3.85
CA VAL A 49 -9.42 -12.66 4.46
C VAL A 49 -10.29 -11.41 4.59
N ALA A 50 -11.04 -11.05 3.56
CA ALA A 50 -11.93 -9.88 3.61
C ALA A 50 -13.05 -10.07 4.63
N ASP A 51 -13.69 -11.25 4.66
CA ASP A 51 -14.79 -11.55 5.58
C ASP A 51 -14.32 -11.59 7.04
N HIS A 52 -13.12 -12.14 7.31
CA HIS A 52 -12.51 -12.08 8.63
C HIS A 52 -12.32 -10.63 9.09
N TRP A 53 -11.71 -9.79 8.24
CA TRP A 53 -11.47 -8.39 8.59
C TRP A 53 -12.78 -7.63 8.84
N ILE A 54 -13.79 -7.79 7.97
CA ILE A 54 -15.09 -7.14 8.10
C ILE A 54 -15.77 -7.60 9.41
N GLY A 55 -15.72 -8.89 9.73
CA GLY A 55 -16.28 -9.45 10.96
C GLY A 55 -15.61 -8.91 12.24
N ALA A 56 -14.29 -8.69 12.19
CA ALA A 56 -13.53 -8.12 13.29
C ALA A 56 -13.71 -6.59 13.44
N HIS A 57 -14.22 -5.90 12.41
CA HIS A 57 -14.40 -4.45 12.37
C HIS A 57 -15.82 -4.06 11.97
N PRO A 58 -16.83 -4.31 12.85
CA PRO A 58 -18.22 -3.96 12.56
C PRO A 58 -18.41 -2.45 12.37
N ASP A 59 -17.64 -1.62 13.09
CA ASP A 59 -17.48 -0.21 12.75
C ASP A 59 -16.42 -0.08 11.65
N PRO A 60 -16.77 0.51 10.48
CA PRO A 60 -15.83 0.67 9.37
C PRO A 60 -14.67 1.64 9.65
N GLY A 61 -14.65 2.32 10.79
CA GLY A 61 -13.53 3.13 11.29
C GLY A 61 -13.45 4.53 10.71
N ASP A 62 -12.23 5.10 10.70
CA ASP A 62 -11.93 6.44 10.18
C ASP A 62 -11.71 6.46 8.66
N ASN A 63 -11.50 7.65 8.08
CA ASN A 63 -11.21 7.85 6.66
C ASN A 63 -9.74 8.18 6.37
N ARG A 64 -8.82 7.76 7.25
CA ARG A 64 -7.39 7.92 7.03
C ARG A 64 -6.85 6.90 6.04
N TRP A 65 -5.63 7.14 5.55
CA TRP A 65 -4.99 6.38 4.50
C TRP A 65 -4.95 4.86 4.74
N ALA A 66 -4.69 4.42 5.97
CA ALA A 66 -4.58 3.00 6.29
C ALA A 66 -5.90 2.26 6.04
N ARG A 67 -7.00 2.84 6.54
CA ARG A 67 -8.35 2.32 6.35
C ARG A 67 -8.81 2.48 4.89
N ALA A 68 -8.52 3.61 4.26
CA ALA A 68 -8.82 3.85 2.85
C ALA A 68 -8.14 2.83 1.93
N THR A 69 -6.91 2.41 2.27
CA THR A 69 -6.21 1.36 1.50
C THR A 69 -6.91 0.01 1.62
N PHE A 70 -7.42 -0.36 2.81
CA PHE A 70 -8.25 -1.56 2.94
C PHE A 70 -9.46 -1.49 2.01
N PHE A 71 -10.20 -0.38 2.02
CA PHE A 71 -11.38 -0.21 1.17
C PHE A 71 -11.04 -0.19 -0.31
N SER A 72 -9.88 0.33 -0.71
CA SER A 72 -9.38 0.22 -2.09
C SER A 72 -9.21 -1.24 -2.52
N GLY A 73 -8.64 -2.09 -1.65
CA GLY A 73 -8.54 -3.53 -1.87
C GLY A 73 -9.92 -4.22 -1.90
N LEU A 74 -10.83 -3.81 -1.02
CA LEU A 74 -12.19 -4.34 -0.97
C LEU A 74 -12.98 -4.01 -2.24
N MET A 75 -12.82 -2.81 -2.79
CA MET A 75 -13.41 -2.41 -4.06
C MET A 75 -12.85 -3.22 -5.24
N ALA A 76 -11.55 -3.55 -5.21
CA ALA A 76 -10.96 -4.44 -6.20
C ALA A 76 -11.56 -5.86 -6.11
N LEU A 77 -11.74 -6.38 -4.90
CA LEU A 77 -12.41 -7.66 -4.68
C LEU A 77 -13.87 -7.63 -5.14
N HIS A 78 -14.62 -6.55 -4.87
CA HIS A 78 -15.97 -6.38 -5.39
C HIS A 78 -16.00 -6.41 -6.92
N ARG A 79 -15.09 -5.72 -7.60
CA ARG A 79 -15.00 -5.75 -9.08
C ARG A 79 -14.75 -7.15 -9.62
N LEU A 80 -13.94 -7.94 -8.91
CA LEU A 80 -13.61 -9.32 -9.29
C LEU A 80 -14.78 -10.29 -9.09
N THR A 81 -15.49 -10.18 -7.95
CA THR A 81 -16.48 -11.17 -7.51
C THR A 81 -17.92 -10.76 -7.77
N ARG A 82 -18.18 -9.46 -7.92
CA ARG A 82 -19.52 -8.84 -8.01
C ARG A 82 -20.39 -9.06 -6.76
N GLU A 83 -19.80 -9.45 -5.64
CA GLU A 83 -20.54 -9.65 -4.40
C GLU A 83 -21.02 -8.32 -3.80
N PRO A 84 -22.36 -8.15 -3.59
CA PRO A 84 -22.92 -6.88 -3.13
C PRO A 84 -22.45 -6.45 -1.75
N ARG A 85 -22.12 -7.41 -0.86
CA ARG A 85 -21.71 -7.15 0.52
C ARG A 85 -20.45 -6.29 0.61
N TYR A 86 -19.48 -6.49 -0.28
CA TYR A 86 -18.23 -5.72 -0.29
C TYR A 86 -18.48 -4.27 -0.73
N LEU A 87 -19.34 -4.09 -1.73
CA LEU A 87 -19.78 -2.76 -2.14
C LEU A 87 -20.58 -2.05 -1.05
N ALA A 88 -21.49 -2.77 -0.38
CA ALA A 88 -22.30 -2.22 0.71
C ALA A 88 -21.41 -1.75 1.87
N HIS A 89 -20.40 -2.55 2.24
CA HIS A 89 -19.47 -2.19 3.32
C HIS A 89 -18.63 -0.95 2.97
N ALA A 90 -18.09 -0.88 1.74
CA ALA A 90 -17.34 0.29 1.26
C ALA A 90 -18.22 1.55 1.17
N ARG A 91 -19.48 1.39 0.74
CA ARG A 91 -20.46 2.48 0.70
C ARG A 91 -20.77 2.99 2.11
N GLY A 92 -21.07 2.09 3.05
CA GLY A 92 -21.36 2.47 4.44
C GLY A 92 -20.19 3.23 5.09
N TRP A 93 -18.94 2.84 4.79
CA TRP A 93 -17.77 3.59 5.23
C TRP A 93 -17.73 5.01 4.62
N ALA A 94 -17.91 5.13 3.32
CA ALA A 94 -17.87 6.43 2.66
C ALA A 94 -19.02 7.34 3.11
N GLU A 95 -20.24 6.81 3.28
CA GLU A 95 -21.42 7.52 3.78
C GLU A 95 -21.25 7.98 5.23
N LYS A 96 -20.65 7.16 6.10
CA LYS A 96 -20.29 7.52 7.49
C LYS A 96 -19.46 8.81 7.53
N HIS A 97 -18.60 9.03 6.54
CA HIS A 97 -17.72 10.20 6.45
C HIS A 97 -18.25 11.30 5.50
N GLY A 98 -19.49 11.16 5.00
CA GLY A 98 -20.07 12.09 4.04
C GLY A 98 -19.19 12.29 2.79
N TYR A 99 -18.41 11.28 2.40
CA TYR A 99 -17.41 11.37 1.33
C TYR A 99 -16.37 12.49 1.54
N GLY A 100 -16.18 12.92 2.77
CA GLY A 100 -15.22 13.97 3.15
C GLY A 100 -13.79 13.44 3.28
N LEU A 101 -12.80 14.33 3.22
CA LEU A 101 -11.40 14.05 3.50
C LEU A 101 -11.10 14.28 4.98
N HIS A 102 -10.13 13.55 5.53
CA HIS A 102 -9.82 13.58 6.97
C HIS A 102 -9.55 15.01 7.49
N ASN A 103 -8.76 15.80 6.78
CA ASN A 103 -8.45 17.20 7.12
C ASN A 103 -9.22 18.22 6.25
N GLY A 104 -10.35 17.80 5.63
CA GLY A 104 -11.19 18.65 4.80
C GLY A 104 -10.57 19.01 3.45
N VAL A 105 -11.28 19.83 2.68
CA VAL A 105 -10.92 20.12 1.28
C VAL A 105 -9.72 21.05 1.10
N ALA A 106 -9.25 21.69 2.15
CA ALA A 106 -8.06 22.55 2.10
C ALA A 106 -6.75 21.75 2.25
N THR A 107 -6.85 20.44 2.55
CA THR A 107 -5.67 19.60 2.71
C THR A 107 -4.86 19.50 1.42
N ARG A 108 -3.54 19.47 1.58
CA ARG A 108 -2.58 19.13 0.51
C ARG A 108 -1.81 17.86 0.86
N HIS A 109 -2.13 17.25 2.01
CA HIS A 109 -1.45 16.05 2.48
C HIS A 109 -1.92 14.83 1.71
N ALA A 110 -1.00 14.09 1.11
CA ALA A 110 -1.32 12.96 0.23
C ALA A 110 -2.13 11.86 0.93
N ASP A 111 -1.86 11.59 2.22
CA ASP A 111 -2.59 10.58 2.99
C ASP A 111 -4.08 10.85 3.05
N ASP A 112 -4.48 12.12 3.12
CA ASP A 112 -5.90 12.51 3.15
C ASP A 112 -6.58 12.25 1.80
N HIS A 113 -5.83 12.29 0.70
CA HIS A 113 -6.35 12.02 -0.65
C HIS A 113 -6.60 10.52 -0.89
N CYS A 114 -6.04 9.62 -0.07
CA CYS A 114 -6.18 8.18 -0.26
C CYS A 114 -7.65 7.73 -0.25
N ALA A 115 -8.49 8.31 0.62
CA ALA A 115 -9.93 8.03 0.66
C ALA A 115 -10.63 8.35 -0.67
N GLY A 116 -10.16 9.36 -1.39
CA GLY A 116 -10.68 9.75 -2.70
C GLY A 116 -10.60 8.64 -3.75
N GLN A 117 -9.67 7.69 -3.61
CA GLN A 117 -9.59 6.53 -4.51
C GLN A 117 -10.87 5.69 -4.43
N VAL A 118 -11.36 5.45 -3.22
CA VAL A 118 -12.59 4.69 -2.97
C VAL A 118 -13.83 5.49 -3.37
N TYR A 119 -13.85 6.78 -3.08
CA TYR A 119 -14.95 7.67 -3.47
C TYR A 119 -15.14 7.72 -4.98
N LEU A 120 -14.05 7.81 -5.73
CA LEU A 120 -14.06 7.72 -7.20
C LEU A 120 -14.52 6.35 -7.71
N ASP A 121 -14.20 5.26 -7.00
CA ASP A 121 -14.71 3.92 -7.31
C ASP A 121 -16.24 3.85 -7.14
N LEU A 122 -16.76 4.37 -6.02
CA LEU A 122 -18.18 4.39 -5.71
C LEU A 122 -18.97 5.33 -6.64
N TYR A 123 -18.35 6.42 -7.08
CA TYR A 123 -18.90 7.29 -8.11
C TYR A 123 -19.07 6.55 -9.45
N ALA A 124 -18.01 5.85 -9.90
CA ALA A 124 -18.01 5.15 -11.18
C ALA A 124 -18.96 3.94 -11.24
N LEU A 125 -19.30 3.34 -10.08
CA LEU A 125 -20.22 2.20 -9.98
C LEU A 125 -21.68 2.63 -9.77
N GLY A 126 -21.96 3.90 -9.60
CA GLY A 126 -23.32 4.41 -9.44
C GLY A 126 -24.13 4.29 -10.74
N PRO A 127 -25.47 4.15 -10.65
CA PRO A 127 -26.34 4.09 -11.83
C PRO A 127 -26.43 5.43 -12.58
N ALA A 128 -26.10 6.51 -11.90
CA ALA A 128 -25.97 7.85 -12.44
C ALA A 128 -24.85 8.61 -11.72
N PRO A 129 -24.23 9.60 -12.39
CA PRO A 129 -23.21 10.44 -11.76
C PRO A 129 -23.77 11.15 -10.52
N ASP A 130 -23.21 10.88 -9.35
CA ASP A 130 -23.55 11.55 -8.10
C ASP A 130 -22.33 12.35 -7.65
N GLN A 131 -22.31 13.62 -8.05
CA GLN A 131 -21.18 14.52 -7.84
C GLN A 131 -20.82 14.72 -6.36
N ALA A 132 -21.79 14.57 -5.45
CA ALA A 132 -21.54 14.68 -4.02
C ALA A 132 -20.51 13.69 -3.50
N LYS A 133 -20.41 12.50 -4.14
CA LYS A 133 -19.44 11.47 -3.75
C LYS A 133 -17.98 11.84 -3.98
N ILE A 134 -17.72 12.75 -4.91
CA ILE A 134 -16.34 13.13 -5.26
C ILE A 134 -16.05 14.61 -5.05
N ALA A 135 -17.03 15.40 -4.59
CA ALA A 135 -16.89 16.85 -4.45
C ALA A 135 -15.69 17.24 -3.58
N ALA A 136 -15.48 16.56 -2.44
CA ALA A 136 -14.37 16.88 -1.54
C ALA A 136 -13.00 16.57 -2.13
N ILE A 137 -12.82 15.39 -2.74
CA ILE A 137 -11.53 15.03 -3.35
C ILE A 137 -11.25 15.87 -4.61
N GLU A 138 -12.26 16.15 -5.41
CA GLU A 138 -12.13 17.01 -6.59
C GLU A 138 -11.73 18.43 -6.22
N GLU A 139 -12.40 19.03 -5.25
CA GLU A 139 -12.09 20.40 -4.78
C GLU A 139 -10.66 20.47 -4.21
N SER A 140 -10.26 19.49 -3.40
CA SER A 140 -8.91 19.46 -2.82
C SER A 140 -7.84 19.35 -3.90
N VAL A 141 -8.00 18.43 -4.85
CA VAL A 141 -7.06 18.25 -5.96
C VAL A 141 -7.04 19.45 -6.89
N ARG A 142 -8.20 20.04 -7.22
CA ARG A 142 -8.31 21.26 -8.05
C ARG A 142 -7.49 22.41 -7.48
N ARG A 143 -7.56 22.66 -6.17
CA ARG A 143 -6.73 23.67 -5.49
C ARG A 143 -5.23 23.41 -5.64
N MET A 144 -4.81 22.15 -5.63
CA MET A 144 -3.42 21.80 -5.88
C MET A 144 -3.03 22.02 -7.34
N VAL A 145 -3.92 21.71 -8.29
CA VAL A 145 -3.72 21.95 -9.73
C VAL A 145 -3.53 23.43 -9.98
N GLU A 146 -4.39 24.30 -9.45
CA GLU A 146 -4.33 25.75 -9.63
C GLU A 146 -3.04 26.39 -9.11
N THR A 147 -2.40 25.79 -8.13
CA THR A 147 -1.16 26.28 -7.51
C THR A 147 0.08 25.49 -7.89
N SER A 148 -0.03 24.52 -8.81
CA SER A 148 1.07 23.57 -9.12
C SER A 148 2.30 24.22 -9.73
N ALA A 149 2.14 25.33 -10.44
CA ALA A 149 3.26 26.08 -11.00
C ALA A 149 4.14 26.76 -9.92
N GLN A 150 3.54 27.11 -8.78
CA GLN A 150 4.23 27.80 -7.67
C GLN A 150 4.61 26.83 -6.56
N ARG A 151 3.88 25.71 -6.41
CA ARG A 151 4.06 24.78 -5.33
C ARG A 151 3.77 23.34 -5.78
N HIS A 152 4.81 22.49 -5.77
CA HIS A 152 4.75 21.08 -6.14
C HIS A 152 5.68 20.21 -5.27
N ASP A 153 5.94 20.62 -4.03
CA ASP A 153 6.78 19.94 -3.04
C ASP A 153 5.98 19.25 -1.93
N ASP A 154 4.66 19.13 -2.11
CA ASP A 154 3.77 18.56 -1.08
C ASP A 154 4.00 17.05 -0.83
N TRP A 155 4.58 16.34 -1.79
CA TRP A 155 4.84 14.88 -1.69
C TRP A 155 6.31 14.62 -1.35
N TRP A 156 6.67 14.95 -0.11
CA TRP A 156 8.05 14.88 0.41
C TRP A 156 8.50 13.48 0.86
N TRP A 157 7.65 12.44 0.65
CA TRP A 157 7.94 11.05 0.97
C TRP A 157 7.35 10.12 -0.10
N ASP A 158 7.94 8.93 -0.26
CA ASP A 158 7.61 8.02 -1.34
C ASP A 158 6.19 7.43 -1.26
N ASP A 159 5.66 7.21 -0.04
CA ASP A 159 4.29 6.70 0.15
C ASP A 159 3.23 7.64 -0.45
N ALA A 160 3.50 8.95 -0.50
CA ALA A 160 2.60 9.96 -1.05
C ALA A 160 2.16 9.65 -2.49
N LEU A 161 3.03 9.01 -3.26
CA LEU A 161 2.74 8.64 -4.64
C LEU A 161 1.55 7.69 -4.73
N HIS A 162 1.46 6.68 -3.84
CA HIS A 162 0.31 5.77 -3.81
C HIS A 162 -0.97 6.44 -3.34
N MET A 163 -0.84 7.34 -2.38
CA MET A 163 -1.98 7.98 -1.73
C MET A 163 -2.67 8.96 -2.67
N ALA A 164 -1.90 9.79 -3.39
CA ALA A 164 -2.43 10.94 -4.12
C ALA A 164 -2.38 10.83 -5.65
N MET A 165 -1.38 10.18 -6.27
CA MET A 165 -1.35 10.09 -7.75
C MET A 165 -2.63 9.51 -8.37
N PRO A 166 -3.23 8.42 -7.83
CA PRO A 166 -4.42 7.85 -8.44
C PRO A 166 -5.65 8.78 -8.49
N PRO A 167 -5.99 9.57 -7.45
CA PRO A 167 -7.04 10.58 -7.55
C PRO A 167 -6.79 11.62 -8.64
N PHE A 168 -5.56 12.17 -8.75
CA PHE A 168 -5.22 13.12 -9.81
C PHE A 168 -5.41 12.51 -11.20
N ALA A 169 -4.86 11.30 -11.42
CA ALA A 169 -4.97 10.60 -12.71
C ALA A 169 -6.42 10.37 -13.10
N ARG A 170 -7.25 9.94 -12.15
CA ARG A 170 -8.66 9.61 -12.38
C ARG A 170 -9.54 10.83 -12.58
N LEU A 171 -9.30 11.91 -11.85
CA LEU A 171 -10.01 13.17 -12.04
C LEU A 171 -9.69 13.79 -13.39
N GLY A 172 -8.42 13.79 -13.82
CA GLY A 172 -8.03 14.24 -15.15
C GLY A 172 -8.74 13.46 -16.26
N ALA A 173 -8.82 12.13 -16.13
CA ALA A 173 -9.57 11.30 -17.09
C ALA A 173 -11.09 11.52 -17.03
N LEU A 174 -11.65 11.73 -15.84
CA LEU A 174 -13.07 11.96 -15.64
C LEU A 174 -13.52 13.32 -16.22
N ARG A 175 -12.66 14.34 -16.13
CA ARG A 175 -12.94 15.70 -16.60
C ARG A 175 -12.43 16.00 -18.00
N ASP A 176 -11.69 15.06 -18.61
CA ASP A 176 -10.93 15.27 -19.85
C ASP A 176 -10.03 16.51 -19.75
N ASP A 177 -9.39 16.67 -18.57
CA ASP A 177 -8.58 17.85 -18.23
C ASP A 177 -7.14 17.43 -17.91
N ARG A 178 -6.26 17.73 -18.83
CA ARG A 178 -4.83 17.42 -18.75
C ARG A 178 -4.12 18.12 -17.58
N SER A 179 -4.63 19.25 -17.10
CA SER A 179 -3.98 20.02 -16.02
C SER A 179 -3.80 19.19 -14.74
N TYR A 180 -4.72 18.26 -14.46
CA TYR A 180 -4.59 17.30 -13.36
C TYR A 180 -3.38 16.38 -13.53
N TRP A 181 -3.13 15.90 -14.74
CA TRP A 181 -2.00 15.03 -15.03
C TRP A 181 -0.68 15.78 -15.01
N ASP A 182 -0.66 17.03 -15.52
CA ASP A 182 0.53 17.89 -15.50
C ASP A 182 0.92 18.26 -14.05
N ALA A 183 -0.04 18.60 -13.19
CA ALA A 183 0.19 18.86 -11.77
C ALA A 183 0.69 17.60 -11.03
N MET A 184 0.05 16.45 -11.25
CA MET A 184 0.50 15.17 -10.73
C MET A 184 1.94 14.86 -11.15
N HIS A 185 2.27 15.12 -12.42
CA HIS A 185 3.61 14.88 -12.95
C HIS A 185 4.67 15.80 -12.34
N ALA A 186 4.33 17.06 -12.08
CA ALA A 186 5.21 18.00 -11.40
C ALA A 186 5.52 17.55 -9.96
N LEU A 187 4.50 17.18 -9.18
CA LEU A 187 4.64 16.65 -7.82
C LEU A 187 5.49 15.36 -7.81
N TYR A 188 5.16 14.39 -8.67
CA TYR A 188 5.94 13.16 -8.82
C TYR A 188 7.41 13.43 -9.18
N THR A 189 7.65 14.35 -10.11
CA THR A 189 9.01 14.68 -10.57
C THR A 189 9.84 15.33 -9.46
N HIS A 190 9.22 16.18 -8.64
CA HIS A 190 9.85 16.75 -7.46
C HIS A 190 10.27 15.64 -6.48
N THR A 191 9.31 14.79 -6.05
CA THR A 191 9.58 13.66 -5.15
C THR A 191 10.72 12.78 -5.69
N LYS A 192 10.65 12.43 -6.97
CA LYS A 192 11.61 11.55 -7.62
C LYS A 192 13.00 12.13 -7.71
N SER A 193 13.14 13.42 -8.06
CA SER A 193 14.39 13.96 -8.61
C SER A 193 14.86 15.26 -7.97
N ALA A 194 14.12 15.81 -6.99
CA ALA A 194 14.44 17.08 -6.33
C ALA A 194 14.28 17.05 -4.82
N GLU A 195 13.39 16.22 -4.26
CA GLU A 195 13.20 16.16 -2.81
C GLU A 195 14.50 15.86 -2.07
N GLY A 196 14.81 16.67 -1.04
CA GLY A 196 16.04 16.56 -0.28
C GLY A 196 17.32 16.90 -1.08
N GLY A 197 17.20 17.52 -2.27
CA GLY A 197 18.27 17.84 -3.18
C GLY A 197 18.38 16.87 -4.36
N PRO A 198 18.75 15.58 -4.16
CA PRO A 198 18.91 14.62 -5.26
C PRO A 198 17.61 13.92 -5.68
N GLY A 199 16.52 14.06 -4.90
CA GLY A 199 15.31 13.27 -5.04
C GLY A 199 15.36 11.93 -4.30
N LEU A 200 14.20 11.30 -4.14
CA LEU A 200 14.08 10.07 -3.36
C LEU A 200 14.38 8.80 -4.18
N HIS A 201 14.47 8.90 -5.51
CA HIS A 201 14.77 7.75 -6.37
C HIS A 201 16.27 7.50 -6.46
N ASP A 202 16.74 6.39 -5.92
CA ASP A 202 18.11 5.93 -6.09
C ASP A 202 18.32 5.38 -7.51
N ARG A 203 19.05 6.13 -8.33
CA ARG A 203 19.34 5.76 -9.73
C ARG A 203 20.24 4.53 -9.84
N ALA A 204 21.04 4.23 -8.81
CA ALA A 204 21.97 3.10 -8.84
C ALA A 204 21.24 1.77 -8.67
N THR A 205 20.23 1.73 -7.80
CA THR A 205 19.46 0.52 -7.50
C THR A 205 18.13 0.46 -8.24
N GLY A 206 17.56 1.61 -8.65
CA GLY A 206 16.21 1.72 -9.18
C GLY A 206 15.11 1.66 -8.11
N LEU A 207 15.50 1.73 -6.83
CA LEU A 207 14.60 1.73 -5.69
C LEU A 207 14.46 3.14 -5.09
N TRP A 208 13.68 3.28 -4.01
CA TRP A 208 13.35 4.57 -3.42
C TRP A 208 13.72 4.63 -1.95
N TYR A 209 14.27 5.76 -1.53
CA TYR A 209 14.34 6.16 -0.14
C TYR A 209 12.96 6.66 0.30
N ARG A 210 12.58 6.35 1.53
CA ARG A 210 11.26 6.75 2.05
C ARG A 210 11.09 8.26 2.06
N ASP A 211 12.10 8.99 2.55
CA ASP A 211 12.17 10.45 2.58
C ASP A 211 13.63 10.92 2.73
N LYS A 212 13.83 12.24 2.74
CA LYS A 212 15.18 12.85 2.78
C LYS A 212 16.07 12.43 3.94
N ARG A 213 15.51 11.92 5.06
CA ARG A 213 16.28 11.45 6.21
C ARG A 213 17.13 10.22 5.88
N PHE A 214 16.72 9.45 4.86
CA PHE A 214 17.37 8.20 4.45
C PHE A 214 18.28 8.36 3.22
N LEU A 215 18.40 9.56 2.68
CA LEU A 215 19.33 9.82 1.57
C LEU A 215 20.79 9.53 1.99
N PRO A 216 21.70 9.31 1.03
CA PRO A 216 23.13 9.08 1.33
C PRO A 216 23.71 10.13 2.29
N GLY A 217 24.34 9.64 3.37
CA GLY A 217 24.82 10.48 4.49
C GLY A 217 23.82 10.71 5.61
N GLY A 218 22.56 10.26 5.45
CA GLY A 218 21.54 10.28 6.50
C GLY A 218 21.45 8.95 7.26
N ILE A 219 20.20 8.53 7.57
CA ILE A 219 19.95 7.30 8.35
C ILE A 219 20.33 6.08 7.49
N ALA A 220 21.19 5.22 8.05
CA ALA A 220 21.59 3.95 7.49
C ALA A 220 21.18 2.79 8.42
N SER A 221 21.24 1.56 7.92
CA SER A 221 21.08 0.36 8.74
C SER A 221 22.21 0.21 9.77
N PRO A 222 22.07 -0.63 10.79
CA PRO A 222 23.16 -0.91 11.73
C PRO A 222 24.49 -1.35 11.06
N ASP A 223 24.42 -1.98 9.90
CA ASP A 223 25.58 -2.39 9.11
C ASP A 223 26.08 -1.30 8.16
N GLY A 224 25.57 -0.07 8.26
CA GLY A 224 25.98 1.07 7.43
C GLY A 224 25.43 1.01 5.98
N LYS A 225 24.49 0.12 5.68
CA LYS A 225 23.87 0.02 4.35
C LYS A 225 22.71 1.01 4.19
N PRO A 226 22.33 1.35 2.95
CA PRO A 226 21.14 2.17 2.69
C PRO A 226 19.89 1.57 3.32
N VAL A 227 18.94 2.42 3.70
CA VAL A 227 17.60 2.00 4.11
C VAL A 227 16.65 2.20 2.93
N LEU A 228 16.36 1.11 2.22
CA LEU A 228 15.40 1.06 1.12
C LEU A 228 14.20 0.24 1.60
N TRP A 229 13.27 0.91 2.29
CA TRP A 229 12.15 0.27 2.97
C TRP A 229 11.19 -0.40 2.00
N SER A 230 10.88 -1.69 2.22
CA SER A 230 10.07 -2.49 1.29
C SER A 230 8.66 -1.93 1.12
N ARG A 231 7.99 -1.55 2.20
CA ARG A 231 6.63 -0.99 2.11
C ARG A 231 6.60 0.35 1.37
N GLY A 232 7.56 1.26 1.59
CA GLY A 232 7.68 2.50 0.82
C GLY A 232 7.83 2.22 -0.67
N ASN A 233 8.76 1.36 -1.03
CA ASN A 233 8.93 0.90 -2.41
C ASN A 233 7.67 0.20 -2.97
N GLY A 234 6.92 -0.51 -2.12
CA GLY A 234 5.65 -1.14 -2.48
C GLY A 234 4.59 -0.10 -2.84
N TRP A 235 4.52 0.99 -2.09
CA TRP A 235 3.60 2.09 -2.40
C TRP A 235 3.91 2.69 -3.75
N VAL A 236 5.17 2.97 -4.07
CA VAL A 236 5.56 3.52 -5.38
C VAL A 236 5.21 2.57 -6.51
N ALA A 237 5.52 1.27 -6.38
CA ALA A 237 5.18 0.27 -7.39
C ALA A 237 3.66 0.17 -7.61
N GLY A 238 2.88 0.21 -6.52
CA GLY A 238 1.42 0.24 -6.56
C GLY A 238 0.86 1.52 -7.20
N ALA A 239 1.51 2.67 -6.97
CA ALA A 239 1.15 3.93 -7.63
C ALA A 239 1.27 3.84 -9.14
N TYR A 240 2.40 3.34 -9.64
CA TYR A 240 2.58 3.14 -11.08
C TYR A 240 1.50 2.24 -11.68
N ALA A 241 1.18 1.12 -11.04
CA ALA A 241 0.14 0.23 -11.51
C ALA A 241 -1.22 0.93 -11.61
N LYS A 242 -1.58 1.71 -10.59
CA LYS A 242 -2.87 2.44 -10.55
C LYS A 242 -2.96 3.57 -11.57
N VAL A 243 -1.90 4.36 -11.74
CA VAL A 243 -1.96 5.49 -12.70
C VAL A 243 -1.85 5.03 -14.14
N LEU A 244 -1.02 4.02 -14.43
CA LEU A 244 -0.92 3.45 -15.78
C LEU A 244 -2.20 2.73 -16.24
N ALA A 245 -3.09 2.37 -15.32
CA ALA A 245 -4.42 1.85 -15.65
C ALA A 245 -5.38 2.93 -16.18
N VAL A 246 -5.04 4.21 -16.05
CA VAL A 246 -5.94 5.35 -16.32
C VAL A 246 -5.36 6.33 -17.33
N LEU A 247 -4.06 6.60 -17.24
CA LEU A 247 -3.41 7.60 -18.10
C LEU A 247 -3.41 7.18 -19.57
N PRO A 248 -3.82 8.05 -20.50
CA PRO A 248 -3.81 7.75 -21.92
C PRO A 248 -2.39 7.79 -22.49
N ASP A 249 -2.13 7.02 -23.53
CA ASP A 249 -0.83 6.99 -24.23
C ASP A 249 -0.45 8.35 -24.85
N THR A 250 -1.43 9.22 -25.08
CA THR A 250 -1.24 10.58 -25.57
C THR A 250 -0.60 11.52 -24.54
N PHE A 251 -0.61 11.14 -23.26
CA PHE A 251 0.10 11.87 -22.21
C PHE A 251 1.58 11.50 -22.25
N ALA A 252 2.42 12.34 -22.82
CA ALA A 252 3.84 12.07 -23.09
C ALA A 252 4.63 11.45 -21.89
N PRO A 253 4.43 11.84 -20.61
CA PRO A 253 5.12 11.24 -19.47
C PRO A 253 4.84 9.75 -19.24
N VAL A 254 3.75 9.17 -19.79
CA VAL A 254 3.37 7.76 -19.60
C VAL A 254 4.49 6.81 -19.98
N ALA A 255 5.19 7.06 -21.09
CA ALA A 255 6.34 6.25 -21.48
C ALA A 255 7.46 6.26 -20.41
N GLY A 256 7.65 7.40 -19.74
CA GLY A 256 8.58 7.55 -18.62
C GLY A 256 8.13 6.74 -17.39
N TYR A 257 6.84 6.77 -17.05
CA TYR A 257 6.27 5.96 -15.97
C TYR A 257 6.43 4.47 -16.22
N ARG A 258 6.15 3.99 -17.45
CA ARG A 258 6.36 2.57 -17.83
C ARG A 258 7.82 2.14 -17.66
N ARG A 259 8.78 2.97 -18.11
CA ARG A 259 10.22 2.67 -17.93
C ARG A 259 10.63 2.66 -16.46
N ALA A 260 10.19 3.65 -15.66
CA ALA A 260 10.49 3.72 -14.24
C ALA A 260 9.91 2.53 -13.49
N PHE A 261 8.67 2.16 -13.80
CA PHE A 261 8.00 0.99 -13.24
C PHE A 261 8.73 -0.32 -13.58
N ALA A 262 9.04 -0.55 -14.85
CA ALA A 262 9.78 -1.74 -15.27
C ALA A 262 11.17 -1.82 -14.61
N GLY A 263 11.86 -0.69 -14.46
CA GLY A 263 13.16 -0.61 -13.78
C GLY A 263 13.05 -0.96 -12.29
N GLN A 264 12.07 -0.41 -11.59
CA GLN A 264 11.82 -0.74 -10.18
C GLN A 264 11.46 -2.22 -9.99
N LEU A 265 10.60 -2.78 -10.87
CA LEU A 265 10.25 -4.20 -10.81
C LEU A 265 11.47 -5.11 -11.08
N ALA A 266 12.39 -4.69 -11.95
CA ALA A 266 13.63 -5.44 -12.18
C ALA A 266 14.52 -5.46 -10.93
N ALA A 267 14.67 -4.31 -10.25
CA ALA A 267 15.38 -4.21 -8.98
C ALA A 267 14.73 -5.11 -7.90
N LEU A 268 13.42 -5.02 -7.74
CA LEU A 268 12.67 -5.83 -6.77
C LEU A 268 12.82 -7.32 -7.04
N ARG A 269 12.75 -7.75 -8.31
CA ARG A 269 12.94 -9.16 -8.66
C ARG A 269 14.30 -9.70 -8.23
N SER A 270 15.35 -8.88 -8.31
CA SER A 270 16.73 -9.33 -7.95
C SER A 270 16.93 -9.53 -6.45
N VAL A 271 16.10 -8.93 -5.59
CA VAL A 271 16.20 -8.99 -4.13
C VAL A 271 15.06 -9.78 -3.47
N GLN A 272 14.26 -10.51 -4.26
CA GLN A 272 13.25 -11.41 -3.70
C GLN A 272 13.94 -12.56 -2.95
N ARG A 273 13.48 -12.87 -1.73
CA ARG A 273 13.97 -13.98 -0.92
C ARG A 273 13.56 -15.33 -1.51
N PRO A 274 14.30 -16.40 -1.19
CA PRO A 274 13.92 -17.75 -1.63
C PRO A 274 12.54 -18.20 -1.13
N ASP A 275 12.11 -17.73 0.06
CA ASP A 275 10.78 -18.02 0.62
C ASP A 275 9.63 -17.24 -0.04
N GLY A 276 9.91 -16.38 -1.00
CA GLY A 276 8.94 -15.63 -1.77
C GLY A 276 8.62 -14.24 -1.22
N PHE A 277 9.00 -13.93 0.02
CA PHE A 277 8.86 -12.59 0.60
C PHE A 277 9.98 -11.65 0.16
N TRP A 278 9.90 -10.40 0.60
CA TRP A 278 10.98 -9.42 0.60
C TRP A 278 11.33 -9.04 2.04
N ASN A 279 12.60 -8.68 2.26
CA ASN A 279 13.02 -8.15 3.54
C ASN A 279 12.43 -6.77 3.80
N VAL A 280 12.28 -6.39 5.06
CA VAL A 280 11.82 -5.06 5.46
C VAL A 280 12.74 -3.97 4.90
N ASN A 281 14.06 -4.14 4.99
CA ASN A 281 15.03 -3.33 4.25
C ASN A 281 15.56 -4.13 3.05
N LEU A 282 15.29 -3.64 1.83
CA LEU A 282 15.67 -4.29 0.58
C LEU A 282 17.19 -4.30 0.35
N ALA A 283 17.91 -3.33 0.90
CA ALA A 283 19.37 -3.21 0.76
C ALA A 283 20.13 -3.96 1.84
N ASP A 284 19.48 -4.32 2.96
CA ASP A 284 20.10 -5.02 4.07
C ASP A 284 19.27 -6.20 4.56
N PRO A 285 19.51 -7.40 4.00
CA PRO A 285 18.80 -8.61 4.42
C PRO A 285 19.02 -9.02 5.88
N GLY A 286 20.11 -8.55 6.51
CA GLY A 286 20.41 -8.78 7.92
C GLY A 286 19.61 -7.91 8.88
N GLN A 287 19.14 -6.75 8.42
CA GLN A 287 18.31 -5.87 9.20
C GLN A 287 16.87 -6.41 9.24
N LEU A 288 16.40 -6.78 10.44
CA LEU A 288 15.02 -7.22 10.69
C LEU A 288 14.58 -8.37 9.74
N PRO A 289 15.30 -9.52 9.78
CA PRO A 289 14.98 -10.65 8.90
C PRO A 289 13.62 -11.27 9.26
N GLY A 290 12.94 -11.82 8.27
CA GLY A 290 11.66 -12.53 8.45
C GLY A 290 10.65 -12.16 7.37
N PRO A 291 9.49 -12.82 7.37
CA PRO A 291 8.39 -12.46 6.47
C PRO A 291 7.85 -11.07 6.82
N GLU A 292 7.53 -10.28 5.79
CA GLU A 292 6.78 -9.03 5.91
C GLU A 292 5.75 -8.97 4.78
N THR A 293 4.48 -8.89 5.15
CA THR A 293 3.38 -9.07 4.21
C THR A 293 3.04 -7.80 3.44
N SER A 294 3.16 -6.59 4.03
CA SER A 294 2.64 -5.37 3.40
C SER A 294 3.43 -4.99 2.14
N GLY A 295 4.75 -4.93 2.22
CA GLY A 295 5.61 -4.69 1.04
C GLY A 295 5.49 -5.83 0.02
N THR A 296 5.50 -7.08 0.49
CA THR A 296 5.35 -8.26 -0.37
C THR A 296 4.03 -8.25 -1.15
N ALA A 297 2.92 -7.87 -0.52
CA ALA A 297 1.63 -7.78 -1.17
C ALA A 297 1.59 -6.70 -2.26
N LEU A 298 2.12 -5.51 -1.96
CA LEU A 298 2.18 -4.41 -2.93
C LEU A 298 3.07 -4.75 -4.13
N PHE A 299 4.21 -5.41 -3.91
CA PHE A 299 5.07 -5.89 -5.00
C PHE A 299 4.38 -6.96 -5.85
N THR A 300 3.65 -7.87 -5.20
CA THR A 300 2.86 -8.89 -5.90
C THR A 300 1.78 -8.27 -6.76
N PHE A 301 1.03 -7.30 -6.22
CA PHE A 301 0.05 -6.51 -6.96
C PHE A 301 0.67 -5.85 -8.19
N ALA A 302 1.76 -5.11 -8.00
CA ALA A 302 2.44 -4.38 -9.05
C ALA A 302 3.00 -5.30 -10.15
N MET A 303 3.65 -6.40 -9.78
CA MET A 303 4.20 -7.37 -10.73
C MET A 303 3.11 -8.10 -11.51
N ALA A 304 2.04 -8.53 -10.85
CA ALA A 304 0.93 -9.20 -11.51
C ALA A 304 0.22 -8.27 -12.51
N TYR A 305 -0.02 -7.02 -12.12
CA TYR A 305 -0.53 -5.98 -13.02
C TYR A 305 0.40 -5.76 -14.22
N ALA A 306 1.70 -5.59 -13.99
CA ALA A 306 2.68 -5.34 -15.05
C ALA A 306 2.81 -6.49 -16.04
N VAL A 307 2.69 -7.74 -15.56
CA VAL A 307 2.62 -8.95 -16.41
C VAL A 307 1.36 -8.93 -17.26
N ARG A 308 0.20 -8.69 -16.64
CA ARG A 308 -1.10 -8.70 -17.34
C ARG A 308 -1.19 -7.63 -18.41
N THR A 309 -0.59 -6.47 -18.17
CA THR A 309 -0.63 -5.33 -19.11
C THR A 309 0.56 -5.26 -20.07
N GLY A 310 1.49 -6.21 -19.98
CA GLY A 310 2.64 -6.26 -20.89
C GLY A 310 3.73 -5.23 -20.60
N VAL A 311 3.70 -4.56 -19.45
CA VAL A 311 4.78 -3.62 -19.02
C VAL A 311 6.09 -4.37 -18.82
N VAL A 312 6.03 -5.62 -18.35
CA VAL A 312 7.18 -6.50 -18.19
C VAL A 312 6.94 -7.88 -18.83
N PRO A 313 8.04 -8.58 -19.23
CA PRO A 313 7.90 -9.91 -19.83
C PRO A 313 7.30 -10.94 -18.86
N SER A 314 6.21 -11.59 -19.27
CA SER A 314 5.51 -12.60 -18.46
C SER A 314 6.44 -13.74 -18.01
N GLY A 315 7.29 -14.25 -18.90
CA GLY A 315 8.22 -15.36 -18.61
C GLY A 315 9.15 -15.12 -17.42
N LEU A 316 9.45 -13.85 -17.10
CA LEU A 316 10.38 -13.50 -16.01
C LEU A 316 9.67 -13.12 -14.70
N TYR A 317 8.47 -12.54 -14.76
CA TYR A 317 7.83 -11.93 -13.58
C TYR A 317 6.62 -12.70 -13.06
N ARG A 318 5.96 -13.49 -13.91
CA ARG A 318 4.80 -14.31 -13.50
C ARG A 318 5.15 -15.27 -12.36
N SER A 319 6.30 -15.95 -12.45
CA SER A 319 6.77 -16.86 -11.40
C SER A 319 7.18 -16.15 -10.12
N VAL A 320 7.71 -14.94 -10.21
CA VAL A 320 8.07 -14.11 -9.05
C VAL A 320 6.82 -13.70 -8.28
N ALA A 321 5.81 -13.18 -8.98
CA ALA A 321 4.53 -12.82 -8.37
C ALA A 321 3.81 -14.05 -7.79
N ALA A 322 3.81 -15.19 -8.50
CA ALA A 322 3.19 -16.41 -8.03
C ALA A 322 3.84 -16.96 -6.77
N ARG A 323 5.17 -16.97 -6.71
CA ARG A 323 5.92 -17.39 -5.52
C ARG A 323 5.59 -16.53 -4.32
N ALA A 324 5.54 -15.22 -4.49
CA ALA A 324 5.19 -14.29 -3.42
C ALA A 324 3.75 -14.48 -2.93
N TRP A 325 2.80 -14.61 -3.85
CA TRP A 325 1.41 -14.89 -3.52
C TRP A 325 1.25 -16.19 -2.73
N ASN A 326 1.82 -17.28 -3.24
CA ASN A 326 1.75 -18.59 -2.60
C ASN A 326 2.42 -18.58 -1.23
N ALA A 327 3.54 -17.86 -1.08
CA ALA A 327 4.20 -17.66 0.20
C ALA A 327 3.30 -16.95 1.22
N MET A 328 2.68 -15.85 0.84
CA MET A 328 1.76 -15.13 1.73
C MET A 328 0.57 -16.00 2.13
N VAL A 329 -0.03 -16.73 1.18
CA VAL A 329 -1.19 -17.59 1.46
C VAL A 329 -0.83 -18.73 2.42
N THR A 330 0.36 -19.33 2.29
CA THR A 330 0.76 -20.48 3.12
C THR A 330 1.36 -20.08 4.47
N THR A 331 1.95 -18.88 4.56
CA THR A 331 2.72 -18.46 5.74
C THR A 331 1.97 -17.39 6.56
N ALA A 332 1.30 -16.45 5.89
CA ALA A 332 0.72 -15.27 6.54
C ALA A 332 -0.80 -15.37 6.75
N VAL A 333 -1.54 -16.11 5.92
CA VAL A 333 -2.98 -16.27 6.09
C VAL A 333 -3.28 -17.36 7.09
N HIS A 334 -3.95 -16.99 8.19
CA HIS A 334 -4.41 -17.94 9.21
C HIS A 334 -5.60 -18.78 8.72
N PRO A 335 -5.90 -19.90 9.38
CA PRO A 335 -7.05 -20.74 9.01
C PRO A 335 -8.39 -20.02 9.02
N ASP A 336 -8.57 -19.06 9.93
CA ASP A 336 -9.78 -18.24 10.08
C ASP A 336 -9.82 -17.02 9.14
N GLY A 337 -8.76 -16.75 8.40
CA GLY A 337 -8.65 -15.63 7.48
C GLY A 337 -7.91 -14.40 8.01
N PHE A 338 -7.44 -14.40 9.26
CA PHE A 338 -6.55 -13.35 9.73
C PHE A 338 -5.30 -13.29 8.86
N LEU A 339 -4.84 -12.10 8.50
CA LEU A 339 -3.63 -11.88 7.72
C LEU A 339 -2.50 -11.40 8.65
N GLY A 340 -1.52 -12.25 8.85
CA GLY A 340 -0.38 -11.99 9.73
C GLY A 340 0.84 -11.41 9.03
N TYR A 341 1.91 -11.27 9.79
CA TYR A 341 3.20 -10.73 9.36
C TYR A 341 3.12 -9.36 8.68
N VAL A 342 2.15 -8.53 9.04
CA VAL A 342 2.04 -7.15 8.56
C VAL A 342 2.76 -6.24 9.55
N GLN A 343 3.79 -5.55 9.10
CA GLN A 343 4.43 -4.50 9.88
C GLN A 343 3.44 -3.37 10.15
N SER A 344 3.26 -2.96 11.41
CA SER A 344 2.34 -1.89 11.79
C SER A 344 2.75 -0.53 11.20
N THR A 345 1.89 0.47 11.37
CA THR A 345 2.13 1.85 10.88
C THR A 345 3.45 2.40 11.41
N GLY A 346 4.19 3.07 10.54
CA GLY A 346 5.45 3.71 10.86
C GLY A 346 6.08 4.36 9.64
N ASP A 347 7.29 4.87 9.82
CA ASP A 347 8.02 5.64 8.83
C ASP A 347 9.43 5.08 8.52
N ARG A 348 9.75 3.89 9.06
CA ARG A 348 11.05 3.23 8.91
C ARG A 348 10.96 1.73 9.19
N PRO A 349 12.01 0.95 8.83
CA PRO A 349 12.04 -0.51 9.05
C PRO A 349 11.84 -0.93 10.51
N GLU A 350 12.31 -0.15 11.47
CA GLU A 350 12.24 -0.45 12.91
C GLU A 350 10.84 -0.22 13.49
N SER A 351 9.97 0.54 12.80
CA SER A 351 8.61 0.79 13.26
C SER A 351 7.81 -0.51 13.35
N GLY A 352 7.08 -0.67 14.45
CA GLY A 352 6.17 -1.80 14.63
C GLY A 352 6.84 -3.17 14.67
N GLN A 353 8.07 -3.24 15.14
CA GLN A 353 8.77 -4.52 15.36
C GLN A 353 8.47 -5.05 16.78
N PRO A 354 8.51 -6.36 17.00
CA PRO A 354 8.71 -7.40 15.98
C PRO A 354 7.50 -7.63 15.08
N VAL A 355 7.72 -7.96 13.80
CA VAL A 355 6.68 -8.44 12.90
C VAL A 355 6.49 -9.93 13.15
N THR A 356 5.26 -10.32 13.53
CA THR A 356 4.94 -11.70 13.92
C THR A 356 3.78 -12.26 13.12
N TYR A 357 3.52 -13.56 13.28
CA TYR A 357 2.34 -14.21 12.69
C TYR A 357 1.03 -13.52 13.08
N ASP A 358 0.96 -12.92 14.28
CA ASP A 358 -0.23 -12.26 14.81
C ASP A 358 -0.22 -10.73 14.61
N SER A 359 0.72 -10.19 13.83
CA SER A 359 0.79 -8.75 13.52
C SER A 359 0.00 -8.43 12.26
N THR A 360 -0.97 -7.51 12.34
CA THR A 360 -1.77 -7.07 11.18
C THR A 360 -2.00 -5.56 11.16
N ALA A 361 -2.43 -5.06 10.00
CA ALA A 361 -2.88 -3.68 9.81
C ALA A 361 -3.78 -3.58 8.57
N ASP A 362 -4.72 -2.65 8.59
CA ASP A 362 -5.73 -2.44 7.54
C ASP A 362 -5.14 -2.36 6.13
N PHE A 363 -4.10 -1.56 5.96
CA PHE A 363 -3.43 -1.35 4.68
C PHE A 363 -2.73 -2.62 4.16
N GLY A 364 -2.25 -3.49 5.06
CA GLY A 364 -1.67 -4.78 4.67
C GLY A 364 -2.73 -5.71 4.09
N VAL A 365 -3.90 -5.76 4.73
CA VAL A 365 -5.05 -6.50 4.21
C VAL A 365 -5.50 -5.91 2.86
N GLY A 366 -5.58 -4.58 2.75
CA GLY A 366 -5.90 -3.90 1.49
C GLY A 366 -4.92 -4.24 0.36
N GLY A 367 -3.62 -4.20 0.64
CA GLY A 367 -2.55 -4.59 -0.29
C GLY A 367 -2.67 -6.06 -0.72
N PHE A 368 -2.96 -6.96 0.22
CA PHE A 368 -3.19 -8.38 -0.06
C PHE A 368 -4.41 -8.60 -0.98
N LEU A 369 -5.51 -7.88 -0.75
CA LEU A 369 -6.69 -7.95 -1.62
C LEU A 369 -6.38 -7.43 -3.03
N LEU A 370 -5.63 -6.33 -3.17
CA LEU A 370 -5.15 -5.83 -4.47
C LEU A 370 -4.29 -6.88 -5.18
N ALA A 371 -3.32 -7.47 -4.47
CA ALA A 371 -2.44 -8.51 -5.01
C ALA A 371 -3.24 -9.70 -5.54
N GLY A 372 -4.14 -10.22 -4.72
CA GLY A 372 -4.92 -11.39 -5.10
C GLY A 372 -5.88 -11.14 -6.25
N THR A 373 -6.42 -9.94 -6.41
CA THR A 373 -7.27 -9.62 -7.56
C THR A 373 -6.50 -9.66 -8.87
N GLU A 374 -5.26 -9.17 -8.92
CA GLU A 374 -4.39 -9.27 -10.09
C GLU A 374 -3.89 -10.71 -10.30
N MET A 375 -3.57 -11.45 -9.21
CA MET A 375 -3.20 -12.86 -9.31
C MET A 375 -4.33 -13.73 -9.85
N ALA A 376 -5.59 -13.47 -9.45
CA ALA A 376 -6.76 -14.15 -9.99
C ALA A 376 -6.93 -13.91 -11.50
N ALA A 377 -6.52 -12.74 -12.00
CA ALA A 377 -6.52 -12.44 -13.43
C ALA A 377 -5.40 -13.17 -14.19
N LEU A 378 -4.30 -13.54 -13.53
CA LEU A 378 -3.22 -14.34 -14.13
C LEU A 378 -3.48 -15.85 -14.09
N GLY A 379 -4.33 -16.33 -13.19
CA GLY A 379 -4.65 -17.75 -13.00
C GLY A 379 -5.83 -18.26 -13.82
N GLY A 380 -6.40 -17.41 -14.68
CA GLY A 380 -7.54 -17.71 -15.55
C GLY A 380 -7.12 -18.20 -16.93
#